data_75e00606f6ecf93febd4e2aebbb996c8
#
_entry.id   75e00606f6ecf93febd4e2aebbb996c8
#
_cell.length_a   1.000
_cell.length_b   1.000
_cell.length_c   1.000
_cell.angle_alpha   90.00
_cell.angle_beta   90.00
_cell.angle_gamma   90.00
#
_symmetry.space_group_name_H-M   'P 1'
#
loop_
_entity.id
_entity.type
_entity.pdbx_description
1 polymer ?
#
loop_
_entity_poly.entity_id
_entity_poly.type
_entity_poly.pdbx_seq_one_letter_code
_entity_poly.pdbx_strand_id
1 'polypeptide(L)'
;MKKLTVAISAVAASVLMAMSAQAAEIYNKDSNKLDLYGKVNAKHYFSSNDADDGDTTYARLGFKGETQINDQLTGFGQWEYEFKGNRAESQGSSKDKTRLAFAGLKFGDYGSIDYGVAYDIGAWTDVLPEFGGDTWTQTDVFMTGRTTGVATYRNNDFFGLVDGLNFAVQYLGKNERDTARRSNGDGFGFSTTYEYEGFGVGATYAKSDRTNNQVIYGNNGLNASGQNAEVWAAGLKYDANNIYLATTY
;
A
#
# COMPACT_ATOMS: atom_id res chain seq x y z
N MET A 1 44.66 -24.74 6.51
CA MET A 1 43.92 -24.41 5.27
C MET A 1 42.48 -24.13 5.67
N LYS A 2 42.08 -22.85 5.72
CA LYS A 2 40.70 -22.44 6.05
C LYS A 2 39.86 -22.58 4.80
N LYS A 3 38.82 -23.43 4.85
CA LYS A 3 37.85 -23.56 3.78
C LYS A 3 37.01 -22.30 3.74
N LEU A 4 37.11 -21.55 2.67
CA LEU A 4 36.25 -20.42 2.34
C LEU A 4 34.91 -20.98 1.91
N THR A 5 33.91 -20.92 2.76
CA THR A 5 32.53 -21.28 2.40
C THR A 5 31.95 -20.08 1.66
N VAL A 6 31.87 -20.18 0.34
CA VAL A 6 31.14 -19.20 -0.47
C VAL A 6 29.67 -19.51 -0.29
N ALA A 7 28.98 -18.65 0.45
CA ALA A 7 27.52 -18.65 0.49
C ALA A 7 27.01 -18.13 -0.86
N ILE A 8 26.57 -19.04 -1.72
CA ILE A 8 25.83 -18.69 -2.92
C ILE A 8 24.44 -18.27 -2.42
N SER A 9 24.22 -16.97 -2.31
CA SER A 9 22.89 -16.42 -2.17
C SER A 9 22.12 -16.81 -3.44
N ALA A 10 21.14 -17.71 -3.30
CA ALA A 10 20.24 -18.04 -4.37
C ALA A 10 19.48 -16.78 -4.78
N VAL A 11 19.88 -16.17 -5.87
CA VAL A 11 19.10 -15.12 -6.53
C VAL A 11 17.81 -15.80 -6.97
N ALA A 12 16.71 -15.44 -6.32
CA ALA A 12 15.40 -15.90 -6.71
C ALA A 12 15.11 -15.41 -8.13
N ALA A 13 15.24 -16.30 -9.10
CA ALA A 13 14.77 -16.04 -10.45
C ALA A 13 13.25 -16.07 -10.43
N SER A 14 12.66 -14.91 -10.09
CA SER A 14 11.23 -14.72 -10.27
C SER A 14 10.96 -14.56 -11.77
N VAL A 15 10.37 -15.58 -12.38
CA VAL A 15 9.78 -15.41 -13.72
C VAL A 15 8.54 -14.55 -13.53
N LEU A 16 8.73 -13.24 -13.64
CA LEU A 16 7.67 -12.25 -13.65
C LEU A 16 6.99 -12.26 -15.02
N MET A 17 6.01 -13.10 -15.22
CA MET A 17 4.95 -12.78 -16.16
C MET A 17 4.01 -11.79 -15.48
N ALA A 18 4.47 -10.56 -15.28
CA ALA A 18 3.60 -9.46 -14.95
C ALA A 18 2.84 -9.07 -16.22
N MET A 19 1.71 -9.71 -16.46
CA MET A 19 0.70 -9.08 -17.29
C MET A 19 0.22 -7.87 -16.49
N SER A 20 0.74 -6.69 -16.81
CA SER A 20 0.20 -5.43 -16.31
C SER A 20 -1.26 -5.38 -16.78
N ALA A 21 -2.18 -5.67 -15.88
CA ALA A 21 -3.59 -5.53 -16.17
C ALA A 21 -3.86 -4.03 -16.25
N GLN A 22 -3.95 -3.52 -17.46
CA GLN A 22 -4.55 -2.22 -17.70
C GLN A 22 -6.02 -2.33 -17.31
N ALA A 23 -6.53 -1.35 -16.58
CA ALA A 23 -7.94 -1.28 -16.26
C ALA A 23 -8.73 -1.19 -17.59
N ALA A 24 -9.68 -2.09 -17.79
CA ALA A 24 -10.60 -2.00 -18.91
C ALA A 24 -11.77 -1.11 -18.50
N GLU A 25 -11.97 -0.04 -19.23
CA GLU A 25 -13.17 0.77 -19.11
C GLU A 25 -14.38 -0.04 -19.59
N ILE A 26 -15.27 -0.38 -18.68
CA ILE A 26 -16.48 -1.16 -19.00
C ILE A 26 -17.72 -0.29 -19.13
N TYR A 27 -17.67 0.91 -18.60
CA TYR A 27 -18.74 1.91 -18.72
C TYR A 27 -18.16 3.32 -18.62
N ASN A 28 -18.55 4.19 -19.55
CA ASN A 28 -18.22 5.61 -19.52
C ASN A 28 -19.31 6.39 -20.27
N LYS A 29 -20.29 6.86 -19.54
CA LYS A 29 -21.40 7.60 -20.10
C LYS A 29 -22.02 8.50 -19.04
N ASP A 30 -22.51 9.66 -19.49
CA ASP A 30 -23.25 10.62 -18.66
C ASP A 30 -22.46 10.99 -17.38
N SER A 31 -21.16 11.24 -17.54
CA SER A 31 -20.22 11.56 -16.43
C SER A 31 -20.07 10.46 -15.36
N ASN A 32 -20.46 9.23 -15.70
CA ASN A 32 -20.21 8.05 -14.88
C ASN A 32 -19.18 7.16 -15.54
N LYS A 33 -18.21 6.71 -14.79
CA LYS A 33 -17.14 5.83 -15.25
C LYS A 33 -17.01 4.61 -14.35
N LEU A 34 -16.85 3.44 -14.95
CA LEU A 34 -16.55 2.21 -14.24
C LEU A 34 -15.45 1.44 -14.97
N ASP A 35 -14.36 1.19 -14.30
CA ASP A 35 -13.23 0.42 -14.76
C ASP A 35 -13.15 -0.92 -14.03
N LEU A 36 -12.93 -1.99 -14.77
CA LEU A 36 -12.59 -3.31 -14.25
C LEU A 36 -11.09 -3.51 -14.42
N TYR A 37 -10.43 -3.97 -13.36
CA TYR A 37 -9.03 -4.33 -13.42
C TYR A 37 -8.75 -5.62 -12.65
N GLY A 38 -7.62 -6.24 -12.95
CA GLY A 38 -7.20 -7.44 -12.24
C GLY A 38 -5.86 -7.93 -12.72
N LYS A 39 -5.33 -8.91 -12.05
CA LYS A 39 -4.11 -9.61 -12.44
C LYS A 39 -4.06 -11.02 -11.90
N VAL A 40 -3.34 -11.89 -12.60
CA VAL A 40 -2.87 -13.16 -12.07
C VAL A 40 -1.36 -13.06 -11.91
N ASN A 41 -0.87 -13.38 -10.73
CA ASN A 41 0.56 -13.41 -10.45
C ASN A 41 0.94 -14.84 -10.07
N ALA A 42 1.56 -15.57 -11.00
CA ALA A 42 2.11 -16.88 -10.75
C ALA A 42 3.54 -16.71 -10.21
N LYS A 43 3.74 -17.14 -8.96
CA LYS A 43 5.00 -16.87 -8.25
C LYS A 43 5.37 -18.02 -7.33
N HIS A 44 6.59 -18.50 -7.49
CA HIS A 44 7.19 -19.49 -6.60
C HIS A 44 8.49 -18.94 -6.01
N TYR A 45 8.64 -19.01 -4.70
CA TYR A 45 9.88 -18.69 -4.03
C TYR A 45 10.69 -19.97 -3.80
N PHE A 46 11.99 -19.87 -4.04
CA PHE A 46 12.97 -20.90 -3.70
C PHE A 46 13.81 -20.39 -2.55
N SER A 47 13.56 -20.87 -1.36
CA SER A 47 14.23 -20.43 -0.14
C SER A 47 14.68 -21.62 0.71
N SER A 48 15.80 -21.45 1.41
CA SER A 48 16.20 -22.39 2.45
C SER A 48 15.43 -22.22 3.77
N ASN A 49 14.59 -21.17 3.85
CA ASN A 49 13.67 -20.94 4.95
C ASN A 49 12.30 -21.49 4.56
N ASP A 50 11.88 -22.59 5.17
CA ASP A 50 10.60 -23.27 4.91
C ASP A 50 9.38 -22.34 5.03
N ALA A 51 9.48 -21.26 5.80
CA ALA A 51 8.39 -20.29 5.94
C ALA A 51 8.22 -19.39 4.71
N ASP A 52 9.27 -19.24 3.92
CA ASP A 52 9.31 -18.37 2.75
C ASP A 52 9.45 -19.15 1.43
N ASP A 53 9.54 -20.49 1.50
CA ASP A 53 9.63 -21.36 0.33
C ASP A 53 8.24 -21.73 -0.18
N GLY A 54 8.11 -21.90 -1.50
CA GLY A 54 6.93 -22.46 -2.13
C GLY A 54 6.13 -21.50 -2.99
N ASP A 55 4.97 -21.99 -3.41
CA ASP A 55 4.06 -21.29 -4.31
C ASP A 55 3.28 -20.18 -3.56
N THR A 56 3.33 -18.98 -4.12
CA THR A 56 2.61 -17.80 -3.63
C THR A 56 1.70 -17.16 -4.68
N THR A 57 1.29 -17.96 -5.66
CA THR A 57 0.38 -17.57 -6.73
C THR A 57 -0.92 -16.97 -6.19
N TYR A 58 -1.38 -15.91 -6.82
CA TYR A 58 -2.65 -15.26 -6.50
C TYR A 58 -3.28 -14.58 -7.73
N ALA A 59 -4.58 -14.35 -7.65
CA ALA A 59 -5.30 -13.50 -8.59
C ALA A 59 -5.91 -12.30 -7.84
N ARG A 60 -6.07 -11.17 -8.51
CA ARG A 60 -6.81 -10.00 -8.02
C ARG A 60 -7.84 -9.58 -9.02
N LEU A 61 -8.95 -9.09 -8.50
CA LEU A 61 -10.02 -8.45 -9.26
C LEU A 61 -10.46 -7.21 -8.50
N GLY A 62 -10.71 -6.13 -9.23
CA GLY A 62 -11.18 -4.88 -8.63
C GLY A 62 -11.95 -4.02 -9.60
N PHE A 63 -12.71 -3.09 -9.03
CA PHE A 63 -13.45 -2.05 -9.73
C PHE A 63 -13.02 -0.69 -9.22
N LYS A 64 -12.96 0.28 -10.14
CA LYS A 64 -12.85 1.71 -9.83
C LYS A 64 -14.05 2.40 -10.46
N GLY A 65 -14.75 3.21 -9.69
CA GLY A 65 -15.89 3.96 -10.15
C GLY A 65 -15.73 5.45 -9.88
N GLU A 66 -16.23 6.27 -10.80
CA GLU A 66 -16.34 7.71 -10.66
C GLU A 66 -17.69 8.19 -11.17
N THR A 67 -18.28 9.16 -10.49
CA THR A 67 -19.52 9.82 -10.84
C THR A 67 -19.39 11.30 -10.60
N GLN A 68 -19.53 12.10 -11.66
CA GLN A 68 -19.59 13.55 -11.52
C GLN A 68 -20.95 13.95 -10.95
N ILE A 69 -20.96 14.57 -9.78
CA ILE A 69 -22.18 15.03 -9.09
C ILE A 69 -22.55 16.42 -9.57
N ASN A 70 -21.56 17.29 -9.76
CA ASN A 70 -21.66 18.61 -10.38
C ASN A 70 -20.27 19.03 -10.92
N ASP A 71 -20.17 20.25 -11.47
CA ASP A 71 -18.96 20.73 -12.12
C ASP A 71 -17.69 20.73 -11.23
N GLN A 72 -17.84 20.74 -9.91
CA GLN A 72 -16.75 20.79 -8.94
C GLN A 72 -16.64 19.56 -8.05
N LEU A 73 -17.63 18.66 -8.08
CA LEU A 73 -17.72 17.53 -7.17
C LEU A 73 -17.84 16.22 -7.90
N THR A 74 -16.93 15.31 -7.66
CA THR A 74 -16.94 13.94 -8.19
C THR A 74 -16.91 12.94 -7.04
N GLY A 75 -17.88 12.03 -7.02
CA GLY A 75 -17.83 10.85 -6.18
C GLY A 75 -16.93 9.78 -6.78
N PHE A 76 -16.15 9.08 -5.98
CA PHE A 76 -15.33 7.97 -6.44
C PHE A 76 -15.28 6.84 -5.43
N GLY A 77 -14.91 5.65 -5.91
CA GLY A 77 -14.71 4.50 -5.04
C GLY A 77 -13.88 3.42 -5.70
N GLN A 78 -13.33 2.56 -4.88
CA GLN A 78 -12.55 1.41 -5.33
C GLN A 78 -12.80 0.21 -4.43
N TRP A 79 -12.91 -0.95 -5.06
CA TRP A 79 -12.92 -2.24 -4.39
C TRP A 79 -11.91 -3.18 -5.05
N GLU A 80 -11.11 -3.91 -4.25
CA GLU A 80 -10.17 -4.91 -4.73
C GLU A 80 -10.20 -6.14 -3.83
N TYR A 81 -10.27 -7.31 -4.45
CA TYR A 81 -10.24 -8.60 -3.80
C TYR A 81 -9.09 -9.46 -4.29
N GLU A 82 -8.46 -10.19 -3.37
CA GLU A 82 -7.37 -11.12 -3.67
C GLU A 82 -7.79 -12.55 -3.38
N PHE A 83 -7.70 -13.37 -4.42
CA PHE A 83 -7.90 -14.81 -4.38
C PHE A 83 -6.54 -15.50 -4.30
N LYS A 84 -6.38 -16.44 -3.38
CA LYS A 84 -5.17 -17.24 -3.30
C LYS A 84 -5.22 -18.39 -4.31
N GLY A 85 -4.24 -18.45 -5.23
CA GLY A 85 -4.10 -19.49 -6.24
C GLY A 85 -3.19 -20.64 -5.84
N ASN A 86 -2.53 -20.57 -4.69
CA ASN A 86 -1.53 -21.52 -4.21
C ASN A 86 -2.08 -22.54 -3.19
N ARG A 87 -3.35 -22.90 -3.28
CA ARG A 87 -4.01 -23.81 -2.37
C ARG A 87 -4.61 -24.98 -3.09
N ALA A 88 -4.71 -26.10 -2.38
CA ALA A 88 -5.55 -27.20 -2.82
C ALA A 88 -7.03 -26.75 -2.84
N GLU A 89 -7.79 -27.24 -3.81
CA GLU A 89 -9.22 -26.94 -3.95
C GLU A 89 -10.01 -27.26 -2.67
N SER A 90 -9.62 -28.31 -1.96
CA SER A 90 -10.21 -28.73 -0.67
C SER A 90 -10.05 -27.71 0.46
N GLN A 91 -9.17 -26.72 0.33
CA GLN A 91 -8.96 -25.67 1.34
C GLN A 91 -9.93 -24.49 1.19
N GLY A 92 -10.75 -24.48 0.14
CA GLY A 92 -11.74 -23.43 -0.10
C GLY A 92 -11.14 -22.03 -0.21
N SER A 93 -11.86 -21.03 0.27
CA SER A 93 -11.51 -19.61 0.19
C SER A 93 -10.69 -19.08 1.37
N SER A 94 -10.08 -19.95 2.17
CA SER A 94 -9.24 -19.54 3.31
C SER A 94 -8.10 -18.61 2.86
N LYS A 95 -7.87 -17.50 3.57
CA LYS A 95 -6.89 -16.44 3.26
C LYS A 95 -7.21 -15.55 2.07
N ASP A 96 -8.35 -15.71 1.39
CA ASP A 96 -8.85 -14.69 0.46
C ASP A 96 -9.25 -13.44 1.24
N LYS A 97 -9.11 -12.28 0.62
CA LYS A 97 -9.32 -11.03 1.37
C LYS A 97 -9.67 -9.84 0.49
N THR A 98 -10.54 -8.99 1.03
CA THR A 98 -10.65 -7.61 0.56
C THR A 98 -9.34 -6.89 0.84
N ARG A 99 -8.79 -6.25 -0.17
CA ARG A 99 -7.57 -5.47 -0.08
C ARG A 99 -7.86 -3.98 0.03
N LEU A 100 -8.77 -3.50 -0.79
CA LEU A 100 -9.24 -2.13 -0.82
C LEU A 100 -10.76 -2.12 -0.83
N ALA A 101 -11.38 -1.20 -0.12
CA ALA A 101 -12.82 -0.94 -0.13
C ALA A 101 -13.05 0.45 0.47
N PHE A 102 -13.02 1.48 -0.36
CA PHE A 102 -13.20 2.85 0.07
C PHE A 102 -14.03 3.64 -0.94
N ALA A 103 -14.65 4.71 -0.45
CA ALA A 103 -15.35 5.68 -1.26
C ALA A 103 -15.01 7.09 -0.79
N GLY A 104 -15.09 8.06 -1.69
CA GLY A 104 -14.71 9.43 -1.41
C GLY A 104 -15.29 10.45 -2.36
N LEU A 105 -14.87 11.68 -2.16
CA LEU A 105 -15.26 12.85 -2.94
C LEU A 105 -14.01 13.61 -3.38
N LYS A 106 -14.00 14.07 -4.63
CA LYS A 106 -13.01 14.99 -5.19
C LYS A 106 -13.64 16.36 -5.36
N PHE A 107 -12.91 17.42 -5.02
CA PHE A 107 -13.36 18.81 -5.00
C PHE A 107 -12.51 19.68 -5.96
N GLY A 108 -12.38 19.30 -7.23
CA GLY A 108 -11.50 19.98 -8.17
C GLY A 108 -10.07 20.06 -7.63
N ASP A 109 -9.44 21.23 -7.70
CA ASP A 109 -8.06 21.44 -7.25
C ASP A 109 -7.91 21.48 -5.71
N TYR A 110 -9.02 21.50 -4.98
CA TYR A 110 -8.99 21.44 -3.52
C TYR A 110 -8.74 20.03 -2.97
N GLY A 111 -8.55 19.05 -3.85
CA GLY A 111 -8.16 17.70 -3.48
C GLY A 111 -9.32 16.74 -3.29
N SER A 112 -9.08 15.69 -2.53
CA SER A 112 -10.05 14.62 -2.30
C SER A 112 -10.04 14.13 -0.86
N ILE A 113 -11.16 13.60 -0.41
CA ILE A 113 -11.28 12.87 0.85
C ILE A 113 -11.91 11.51 0.58
N ASP A 114 -11.38 10.46 1.19
CA ASP A 114 -11.97 9.12 1.17
C ASP A 114 -11.95 8.47 2.55
N TYR A 115 -12.79 7.45 2.70
CA TYR A 115 -12.89 6.65 3.91
C TYR A 115 -13.10 5.17 3.58
N GLY A 116 -12.43 4.30 4.33
CA GLY A 116 -12.65 2.86 4.22
C GLY A 116 -11.45 1.99 4.54
N VAL A 117 -11.32 0.88 3.79
CA VAL A 117 -10.15 0.00 3.79
C VAL A 117 -9.17 0.51 2.73
N ALA A 118 -8.12 1.13 3.16
CA ALA A 118 -7.13 1.74 2.28
C ALA A 118 -5.69 1.49 2.79
N TYR A 119 -4.72 2.02 2.08
CA TYR A 119 -3.35 2.02 2.55
C TYR A 119 -3.15 3.01 3.69
N ASP A 120 -2.32 2.65 4.65
CA ASP A 120 -1.79 3.54 5.65
C ASP A 120 -0.95 4.66 5.01
N ILE A 121 -0.79 5.77 5.71
CA ILE A 121 -0.12 6.96 5.17
C ILE A 121 1.30 6.67 4.70
N GLY A 122 1.99 5.77 5.37
CA GLY A 122 3.34 5.35 4.98
C GLY A 122 3.43 4.72 3.60
N ALA A 123 2.36 4.07 3.12
CA ALA A 123 2.27 3.53 1.77
C ALA A 123 1.81 4.55 0.72
N TRP A 124 1.27 5.68 1.17
CA TRP A 124 0.72 6.71 0.28
C TRP A 124 1.76 7.69 -0.26
N THR A 125 2.93 7.72 0.31
CA THR A 125 4.02 8.54 -0.24
C THR A 125 4.57 8.00 -1.54
N ASP A 126 4.09 6.82 -1.98
CA ASP A 126 4.70 6.01 -3.04
C ASP A 126 6.21 5.78 -2.85
N VAL A 127 6.72 6.23 -1.70
CA VAL A 127 8.15 6.10 -1.38
C VAL A 127 8.54 4.64 -1.33
N LEU A 128 7.81 3.81 -0.57
CA LEU A 128 8.15 2.40 -0.40
C LEU A 128 7.83 1.56 -1.65
N PRO A 129 6.59 1.55 -2.20
CA PRO A 129 6.27 0.74 -3.37
C PRO A 129 7.00 1.19 -4.64
N GLU A 130 7.16 2.49 -4.83
CA GLU A 130 7.76 3.05 -6.02
C GLU A 130 9.29 2.98 -6.00
N PHE A 131 9.91 3.26 -4.87
CA PHE A 131 11.36 3.25 -4.75
C PHE A 131 11.93 1.87 -4.40
N GLY A 132 11.17 0.99 -3.78
CA GLY A 132 11.61 -0.35 -3.39
C GLY A 132 11.40 -1.41 -4.46
N GLY A 133 10.53 -1.18 -5.47
CA GLY A 133 10.17 -2.19 -6.46
C GLY A 133 9.73 -3.50 -5.80
N ASP A 134 10.25 -4.63 -6.25
CA ASP A 134 9.95 -5.94 -5.66
C ASP A 134 10.61 -6.17 -4.28
N THR A 135 11.52 -5.32 -3.88
CA THR A 135 12.21 -5.39 -2.60
C THR A 135 11.55 -4.54 -1.50
N TRP A 136 10.50 -3.80 -1.82
CA TRP A 136 9.80 -2.92 -0.88
C TRP A 136 9.33 -3.61 0.41
N THR A 137 9.08 -4.91 0.36
CA THR A 137 8.70 -5.69 1.54
C THR A 137 9.81 -5.77 2.60
N GLN A 138 11.05 -5.51 2.22
CA GLN A 138 12.19 -5.45 3.14
C GLN A 138 12.28 -4.09 3.83
N THR A 139 11.66 -3.08 3.24
CA THR A 139 11.53 -1.73 3.80
C THR A 139 10.15 -1.50 4.42
N ASP A 140 9.24 -2.48 4.33
CA ASP A 140 7.91 -2.43 4.91
C ASP A 140 8.04 -2.42 6.44
N VAL A 141 7.71 -1.31 7.03
CA VAL A 141 7.76 -1.09 8.46
C VAL A 141 6.35 -1.01 9.03
N PHE A 142 6.26 -0.90 10.32
CA PHE A 142 5.00 -0.71 11.02
C PHE A 142 4.22 0.51 10.48
N MET A 143 2.90 0.35 10.27
CA MET A 143 1.99 1.39 9.75
C MET A 143 2.17 1.75 8.28
N THR A 144 2.74 0.87 7.47
CA THR A 144 2.89 1.09 6.02
C THR A 144 2.01 0.17 5.17
N GLY A 145 1.24 -0.71 5.79
CA GLY A 145 0.37 -1.68 5.12
C GLY A 145 -1.01 -1.13 4.75
N ARG A 146 -1.98 -2.01 4.68
CA ARG A 146 -3.41 -1.68 4.51
C ARG A 146 -4.13 -1.89 5.82
N THR A 147 -5.05 -0.97 6.12
CA THR A 147 -5.84 -1.00 7.35
C THR A 147 -7.29 -0.57 7.08
N THR A 148 -8.13 -0.64 8.08
CA THR A 148 -9.55 -0.29 8.01
C THR A 148 -9.85 0.91 8.88
N GLY A 149 -10.91 1.66 8.55
CA GLY A 149 -11.31 2.83 9.32
C GLY A 149 -10.40 4.02 9.09
N VAL A 150 -9.89 4.14 7.86
CA VAL A 150 -8.96 5.19 7.45
C VAL A 150 -9.72 6.30 6.72
N ALA A 151 -9.57 7.54 7.18
CA ALA A 151 -9.98 8.74 6.46
C ALA A 151 -8.74 9.44 5.92
N THR A 152 -8.67 9.66 4.62
CA THR A 152 -7.50 10.29 4.00
C THR A 152 -7.92 11.48 3.15
N TYR A 153 -7.34 12.63 3.42
CA TYR A 153 -7.39 13.80 2.54
C TYR A 153 -6.10 13.86 1.73
N ARG A 154 -6.22 14.11 0.43
CA ARG A 154 -5.09 14.27 -0.51
C ARG A 154 -5.26 15.53 -1.31
N ASN A 155 -4.14 16.20 -1.55
CA ASN A 155 -4.08 17.34 -2.44
C ASN A 155 -2.85 17.21 -3.34
N ASN A 156 -3.07 17.35 -4.62
CA ASN A 156 -2.02 17.34 -5.63
C ASN A 156 -1.70 18.77 -6.04
N ASP A 157 -0.44 18.97 -6.46
CA ASP A 157 0.06 20.24 -6.98
C ASP A 157 -0.19 21.44 -6.04
N PHE A 158 -0.26 21.15 -4.72
CA PHE A 158 -0.50 22.14 -3.68
C PHE A 158 -1.62 23.14 -4.04
N PHE A 159 -2.83 22.61 -4.20
CA PHE A 159 -4.03 23.37 -4.64
C PHE A 159 -3.91 23.96 -6.04
N GLY A 160 -3.13 23.32 -6.93
CA GLY A 160 -2.85 23.85 -8.27
C GLY A 160 -1.85 25.02 -8.30
N LEU A 161 -1.16 25.30 -7.20
CA LEU A 161 -0.22 26.42 -7.08
C LEU A 161 1.24 26.03 -7.30
N VAL A 162 1.59 24.79 -7.05
CA VAL A 162 2.96 24.27 -7.18
C VAL A 162 2.93 22.88 -7.81
N ASP A 163 3.22 22.84 -9.11
CA ASP A 163 3.26 21.59 -9.86
C ASP A 163 4.22 20.58 -9.21
N GLY A 164 3.78 19.32 -9.08
CA GLY A 164 4.55 18.24 -8.52
C GLY A 164 4.63 18.20 -6.99
N LEU A 165 4.12 19.21 -6.27
CA LEU A 165 4.06 19.19 -4.80
C LEU A 165 2.74 18.61 -4.31
N ASN A 166 2.78 17.39 -3.78
CA ASN A 166 1.61 16.68 -3.27
C ASN A 166 1.70 16.49 -1.77
N PHE A 167 0.57 16.43 -1.11
CA PHE A 167 0.51 16.05 0.30
C PHE A 167 -0.76 15.27 0.64
N ALA A 168 -0.68 14.49 1.71
CA ALA A 168 -1.83 13.81 2.28
C ALA A 168 -1.82 13.89 3.81
N VAL A 169 -3.01 13.93 4.38
CA VAL A 169 -3.25 13.83 5.82
C VAL A 169 -4.22 12.70 6.06
N GLN A 170 -3.92 11.85 7.03
CA GLN A 170 -4.71 10.66 7.31
C GLN A 170 -5.06 10.56 8.78
N TYR A 171 -6.29 10.13 9.06
CA TYR A 171 -6.74 9.68 10.36
C TYR A 171 -7.05 8.19 10.31
N LEU A 172 -6.57 7.45 11.29
CA LEU A 172 -6.83 6.04 11.50
C LEU A 172 -7.69 5.89 12.75
N GLY A 173 -8.92 5.42 12.57
CA GLY A 173 -9.82 5.17 13.70
C GLY A 173 -9.44 3.92 14.48
N LYS A 174 -9.60 3.95 15.79
CA LYS A 174 -9.38 2.81 16.69
C LYS A 174 -10.21 1.60 16.29
N ASN A 175 -9.55 0.44 16.27
CA ASN A 175 -10.17 -0.84 16.00
C ASN A 175 -9.64 -1.87 17.00
N GLU A 176 -10.44 -2.21 18.02
CA GLU A 176 -10.15 -3.31 18.92
C GLU A 176 -10.67 -4.61 18.30
N ARG A 177 -9.79 -5.57 18.08
CA ARG A 177 -10.12 -6.85 17.46
C ARG A 177 -9.73 -8.00 18.38
N ASP A 178 -10.08 -9.23 17.99
CA ASP A 178 -9.85 -10.48 18.70
C ASP A 178 -8.37 -10.78 19.01
N THR A 179 -7.44 -10.14 18.30
CA THR A 179 -6.00 -10.29 18.57
C THR A 179 -5.29 -8.93 18.60
N ALA A 180 -4.27 -8.80 19.46
CA ALA A 180 -3.44 -7.61 19.55
C ALA A 180 -2.82 -7.22 18.21
N ARG A 181 -2.38 -8.22 17.42
CA ARG A 181 -1.76 -8.01 16.11
C ARG A 181 -2.70 -7.34 15.09
N ARG A 182 -4.01 -7.56 15.22
CA ARG A 182 -5.02 -7.02 14.31
C ARG A 182 -5.67 -5.74 14.81
N SER A 183 -5.42 -5.38 16.06
CA SER A 183 -5.97 -4.19 16.70
C SER A 183 -5.09 -2.98 16.41
N ASN A 184 -5.70 -1.81 16.38
CA ASN A 184 -5.01 -0.53 16.33
C ASN A 184 -5.75 0.52 17.19
N GLY A 185 -5.01 1.43 17.78
CA GLY A 185 -5.57 2.63 18.41
C GLY A 185 -5.85 3.73 17.39
N ASP A 186 -6.30 4.87 17.88
CA ASP A 186 -6.43 6.07 17.06
C ASP A 186 -5.06 6.55 16.60
N GLY A 187 -5.00 7.00 15.36
CA GLY A 187 -3.75 7.44 14.77
C GLY A 187 -3.92 8.55 13.75
N PHE A 188 -2.84 9.21 13.43
CA PHE A 188 -2.77 10.18 12.35
C PHE A 188 -1.46 10.02 11.59
N GLY A 189 -1.47 10.48 10.37
CA GLY A 189 -0.29 10.52 9.52
C GLY A 189 -0.30 11.70 8.57
N PHE A 190 0.88 12.05 8.11
CA PHE A 190 1.12 13.07 7.12
C PHE A 190 2.15 12.57 6.12
N SER A 191 1.94 12.88 4.84
CA SER A 191 2.93 12.61 3.79
C SER A 191 3.04 13.79 2.83
N THR A 192 4.20 13.94 2.22
CA THR A 192 4.44 14.90 1.15
C THR A 192 5.40 14.33 0.13
N THR A 193 5.17 14.63 -1.14
CA THR A 193 6.08 14.34 -2.24
C THR A 193 6.27 15.58 -3.09
N TYR A 194 7.45 15.72 -3.66
CA TYR A 194 7.74 16.74 -4.65
C TYR A 194 8.51 16.13 -5.81
N GLU A 195 8.02 16.35 -7.02
CA GLU A 195 8.63 15.85 -8.24
C GLU A 195 8.92 16.98 -9.21
N TYR A 196 10.14 17.00 -9.75
CA TYR A 196 10.56 18.00 -10.73
C TYR A 196 11.62 17.42 -11.65
N GLU A 197 11.39 17.48 -12.97
CA GLU A 197 12.33 17.06 -14.04
C GLU A 197 12.96 15.67 -13.81
N GLY A 198 12.15 14.71 -13.36
CA GLY A 198 12.58 13.35 -13.07
C GLY A 198 13.19 13.14 -11.69
N PHE A 199 13.44 14.19 -10.93
CA PHE A 199 13.79 14.06 -9.51
C PHE A 199 12.55 14.02 -8.66
N GLY A 200 12.52 13.12 -7.70
CA GLY A 200 11.45 13.01 -6.71
C GLY A 200 12.00 12.92 -5.29
N VAL A 201 11.35 13.58 -4.37
CA VAL A 201 11.59 13.45 -2.95
C VAL A 201 10.27 13.22 -2.23
N GLY A 202 10.26 12.33 -1.25
CA GLY A 202 9.07 12.06 -0.45
C GLY A 202 9.43 11.85 1.02
N ALA A 203 8.50 12.19 1.88
CA ALA A 203 8.61 11.93 3.31
C ALA A 203 7.23 11.64 3.91
N THR A 204 7.20 10.78 4.91
CA THR A 204 6.00 10.42 5.66
C THR A 204 6.29 10.34 7.15
N TYR A 205 5.28 10.66 7.93
CA TYR A 205 5.26 10.44 9.37
C TYR A 205 3.88 9.91 9.77
N ALA A 206 3.86 8.90 10.62
CA ALA A 206 2.61 8.41 11.20
C ALA A 206 2.80 8.06 12.68
N LYS A 207 1.75 8.29 13.45
CA LYS A 207 1.68 7.97 14.87
C LYS A 207 0.32 7.36 15.18
N SER A 208 0.31 6.31 15.98
CA SER A 208 -0.91 5.66 16.45
C SER A 208 -0.79 5.29 17.92
N ASP A 209 -1.88 5.44 18.66
CA ASP A 209 -1.99 4.86 19.98
C ASP A 209 -2.02 3.33 19.88
N ARG A 210 -1.53 2.67 20.89
CA ARG A 210 -1.67 1.21 21.05
C ARG A 210 -2.89 0.89 21.87
N THR A 211 -3.63 -0.14 21.50
CA THR A 211 -4.76 -0.61 22.31
C THR A 211 -4.28 -1.24 23.61
N ASN A 212 -5.18 -1.37 24.59
CA ASN A 212 -4.88 -2.03 25.86
C ASN A 212 -4.35 -3.46 25.62
N ASN A 213 -4.92 -4.20 24.68
CA ASN A 213 -4.45 -5.54 24.33
C ASN A 213 -3.02 -5.52 23.75
N GLN A 214 -2.69 -4.53 22.95
CA GLN A 214 -1.34 -4.37 22.40
C GLN A 214 -0.31 -4.01 23.48
N VAL A 215 -0.69 -3.23 24.46
CA VAL A 215 0.18 -2.83 25.58
C VAL A 215 0.39 -4.01 26.55
N ILE A 216 -0.67 -4.74 26.90
CA ILE A 216 -0.62 -5.82 27.92
C ILE A 216 0.01 -7.10 27.35
N TYR A 217 -0.40 -7.53 26.16
CA TYR A 217 -0.01 -8.83 25.62
C TYR A 217 1.16 -8.75 24.63
N GLY A 218 1.60 -7.54 24.32
CA GLY A 218 2.67 -7.31 23.34
C GLY A 218 2.29 -7.77 21.94
N ASN A 219 3.21 -7.60 21.01
CA ASN A 219 3.08 -8.10 19.66
C ASN A 219 3.91 -9.40 19.54
N ASN A 220 3.35 -10.56 19.87
CA ASN A 220 3.93 -11.90 19.63
C ASN A 220 5.47 -11.94 19.71
N GLY A 221 6.03 -11.60 20.86
CA GLY A 221 7.50 -11.71 21.11
C GLY A 221 8.33 -10.51 20.67
N LEU A 222 7.75 -9.47 20.08
CA LEU A 222 8.42 -8.19 19.99
C LEU A 222 8.34 -7.52 21.36
N ASN A 223 9.47 -7.21 21.97
CA ASN A 223 9.57 -6.46 23.23
C ASN A 223 9.15 -4.99 23.02
N ALA A 224 7.94 -4.79 22.47
CA ALA A 224 7.40 -3.47 22.27
C ALA A 224 6.81 -2.97 23.58
N SER A 225 7.49 -2.06 24.23
CA SER A 225 6.99 -1.28 25.36
C SER A 225 6.49 0.07 24.87
N GLY A 226 5.53 0.65 25.59
CA GLY A 226 4.99 1.98 25.30
C GLY A 226 3.55 1.97 24.83
N GLN A 227 2.92 3.14 24.92
CA GLN A 227 1.51 3.34 24.62
C GLN A 227 1.26 3.81 23.18
N ASN A 228 2.31 4.29 22.52
CA ASN A 228 2.26 4.80 21.15
C ASN A 228 3.20 4.03 20.23
N ALA A 229 2.87 4.04 18.95
CA ALA A 229 3.73 3.59 17.87
C ALA A 229 3.93 4.74 16.89
N GLU A 230 5.16 4.94 16.44
CA GLU A 230 5.54 5.99 15.52
C GLU A 230 6.39 5.42 14.40
N VAL A 231 6.20 5.94 13.19
CA VAL A 231 7.04 5.61 12.03
C VAL A 231 7.25 6.85 11.19
N TRP A 232 8.42 6.96 10.62
CA TRP A 232 8.72 7.92 9.57
C TRP A 232 9.57 7.26 8.50
N ALA A 233 9.42 7.72 7.29
CA ALA A 233 10.23 7.29 6.16
C ALA A 233 10.47 8.45 5.21
N ALA A 234 11.57 8.39 4.47
CA ALA A 234 11.89 9.35 3.42
C ALA A 234 12.48 8.61 2.22
N GLY A 235 12.36 9.19 1.04
CA GLY A 235 12.90 8.61 -0.18
C GLY A 235 13.30 9.69 -1.18
N LEU A 236 14.24 9.28 -2.03
CA LEU A 236 14.69 10.06 -3.18
C LEU A 236 14.64 9.18 -4.41
N LYS A 237 14.20 9.71 -5.53
CA LYS A 237 14.25 9.04 -6.84
C LYS A 237 14.76 9.95 -7.93
N TYR A 238 15.30 9.33 -8.97
CA TYR A 238 15.54 9.93 -10.27
C TYR A 238 15.01 8.99 -11.33
N ASP A 239 14.08 9.47 -12.14
CA ASP A 239 13.44 8.72 -13.22
C ASP A 239 13.37 9.59 -14.48
N ALA A 240 14.45 9.61 -15.22
CA ALA A 240 14.54 10.31 -16.51
C ALA A 240 15.65 9.73 -17.38
N ASN A 241 15.64 10.02 -18.67
CA ASN A 241 16.69 9.62 -19.63
C ASN A 241 16.94 8.10 -19.67
N ASN A 242 15.91 7.28 -19.49
CA ASN A 242 16.00 5.81 -19.37
C ASN A 242 16.87 5.33 -18.18
N ILE A 243 17.03 6.16 -17.17
CA ILE A 243 17.75 5.81 -15.93
C ILE A 243 16.76 5.96 -14.79
N TYR A 244 16.64 4.89 -13.99
CA TYR A 244 15.88 4.88 -12.75
C TYR A 244 16.81 4.57 -11.59
N LEU A 245 16.87 5.48 -10.62
CA LEU A 245 17.61 5.32 -9.37
C LEU A 245 16.70 5.72 -8.21
N ALA A 246 16.68 4.92 -7.15
CA ALA A 246 15.88 5.22 -5.97
C ALA A 246 16.56 4.76 -4.69
N THR A 247 16.29 5.47 -3.60
CA THR A 247 16.71 5.10 -2.26
C THR A 247 15.64 5.49 -1.25
N THR A 248 15.48 4.67 -0.21
CA THR A 248 14.56 4.90 0.91
C THR A 248 15.30 4.77 2.24
N TYR A 249 14.81 5.51 3.23
CA TYR A 249 15.28 5.47 4.61
C TYR A 249 14.10 5.43 5.57
#